data_bd6f6a83d89af51138cefb426547ff71
#
_entry.id   bd6f6a83d89af51138cefb426547ff71
#
_cell.length_a   1.000
_cell.length_b   1.000
_cell.length_c   1.000
_cell.angle_alpha   90.00
_cell.angle_beta   90.00
_cell.angle_gamma   90.00
#
_symmetry.space_group_name_H-M   'P 1'
#
loop_
_entity.id
_entity.type
_entity.pdbx_description
1 polymer ?
#
loop_
_entity_poly.entity_id
_entity_poly.type
_entity_poly.pdbx_seq_one_letter_code
_entity_poly.pdbx_strand_id
1 'polypeptide(L)'
;ITHGSPSGIDAATTAHDVPVWFVKGEKPEPMSMALHGTLIIADTGVHGQTGLAVSVVREQLDNEPEATRPHIDALGQIARETREDLANDDIQSLGRHMNDAQSHLSALGVSHPKLDELINAANQAGALGAKLTGGGVGGAMLALAQSDEDVQRIIQALEAAGAQEVWAQRYPQM
;
A
#
# COMPACT_ATOMS: atom_id res chain seq x y z
N ILE A 1 21.90 12.67 -7.79
CA ILE A 1 21.35 14.01 -7.46
C ILE A 1 19.87 13.87 -7.62
N THR A 2 19.18 13.60 -6.53
CA THR A 2 17.71 13.48 -6.47
C THR A 2 17.11 14.88 -6.44
N HIS A 3 16.58 15.32 -7.58
CA HIS A 3 15.78 16.53 -7.66
C HIS A 3 14.37 16.23 -7.15
N GLY A 4 14.17 16.35 -5.86
CA GLY A 4 12.89 16.22 -5.19
C GLY A 4 13.07 16.38 -3.69
N SER A 5 12.06 16.91 -3.01
CA SER A 5 12.06 16.97 -1.54
C SER A 5 11.81 15.55 -1.01
N PRO A 6 12.81 14.81 -0.48
CA PRO A 6 12.62 13.46 0.01
C PRO A 6 11.59 13.46 1.12
N SER A 7 10.70 12.47 1.16
CA SER A 7 9.70 12.35 2.23
C SER A 7 10.36 12.08 3.59
N GLY A 8 11.50 11.41 3.59
CA GLY A 8 12.20 10.93 4.79
C GLY A 8 11.73 9.56 5.28
N ILE A 9 10.70 8.97 4.67
CA ILE A 9 10.14 7.69 5.10
C ILE A 9 11.14 6.54 4.96
N ASP A 10 11.92 6.49 3.87
CA ASP A 10 12.93 5.44 3.66
C ASP A 10 14.02 5.48 4.73
N ALA A 11 14.47 6.69 5.08
CA ALA A 11 15.45 6.87 6.16
C ALA A 11 14.86 6.51 7.53
N ALA A 12 13.59 6.82 7.78
CA ALA A 12 12.90 6.49 9.00
C ALA A 12 12.72 4.98 9.16
N THR A 13 12.29 4.26 8.11
CA THR A 13 12.07 2.82 8.16
C THR A 13 13.36 2.02 8.26
N THR A 14 14.41 2.42 7.56
CA THR A 14 15.72 1.74 7.61
C THR A 14 16.48 1.96 8.92
N ALA A 15 16.13 2.99 9.70
CA ALA A 15 16.74 3.28 10.99
C ALA A 15 16.09 2.53 12.18
N HIS A 16 15.04 1.74 11.95
CA HIS A 16 14.30 1.04 12.99
C HIS A 16 14.11 -0.43 12.61
N ASP A 17 14.21 -1.32 13.61
CA ASP A 17 13.97 -2.77 13.47
C ASP A 17 12.48 -3.14 13.66
N VAL A 18 11.62 -2.16 13.83
CA VAL A 18 10.17 -2.32 14.06
C VAL A 18 9.39 -1.40 13.12
N PRO A 19 8.10 -1.69 12.86
CA PRO A 19 7.24 -0.78 12.11
C PRO A 19 7.22 0.61 12.73
N VAL A 20 7.16 1.63 11.88
CA VAL A 20 7.15 3.03 12.33
C VAL A 20 5.92 3.76 11.81
N TRP A 21 5.34 4.57 12.67
CA TRP A 21 4.40 5.60 12.31
C TRP A 21 5.16 6.84 11.86
N PHE A 22 4.92 7.26 10.63
CA PHE A 22 5.64 8.38 10.04
C PHE A 22 4.68 9.47 9.58
N VAL A 23 4.90 10.68 10.06
CA VAL A 23 4.25 11.89 9.58
C VAL A 23 5.34 12.87 9.16
N LYS A 24 5.24 13.42 7.96
CA LYS A 24 6.27 14.34 7.44
C LYS A 24 6.38 15.58 8.33
N GLY A 25 7.58 15.83 8.82
CA GLY A 25 7.87 16.95 9.73
C GLY A 25 7.79 16.60 11.21
N GLU A 26 7.38 15.38 11.54
CA GLU A 26 7.35 14.85 12.90
C GLU A 26 8.43 13.79 13.11
N LYS A 27 8.73 13.50 14.38
CA LYS A 27 9.66 12.42 14.72
C LYS A 27 8.97 11.07 14.47
N PRO A 28 9.61 10.13 13.73
CA PRO A 28 9.07 8.78 13.57
C PRO A 28 8.83 8.10 14.92
N GLU A 29 7.69 7.45 15.07
CA GLU A 29 7.30 6.73 16.28
C GLU A 29 7.29 5.23 16.01
N PRO A 30 7.97 4.39 16.82
CA PRO A 30 7.76 2.95 16.79
C PRO A 30 6.29 2.60 17.04
N MET A 31 5.77 1.62 16.30
CA MET A 31 4.39 1.18 16.48
C MET A 31 4.30 -0.31 16.77
N SER A 32 3.27 -0.69 17.54
CA SER A 32 2.95 -2.09 17.79
C SER A 32 2.33 -2.73 16.55
N MET A 33 2.70 -3.98 16.30
CA MET A 33 2.08 -4.80 15.26
C MET A 33 1.84 -6.20 15.81
N ALA A 34 0.57 -6.56 15.96
CA ALA A 34 0.13 -7.87 16.45
C ALA A 34 -0.45 -8.75 15.32
N LEU A 35 -0.20 -8.38 14.07
CA LEU A 35 -0.79 -9.01 12.88
C LEU A 35 -0.49 -10.51 12.82
N HIS A 36 -1.54 -11.33 12.65
CA HIS A 36 -1.47 -12.75 12.30
C HIS A 36 -1.99 -12.93 10.87
N GLY A 37 -1.07 -12.99 9.90
CA GLY A 37 -1.40 -13.13 8.50
C GLY A 37 -0.16 -13.05 7.63
N THR A 38 -0.38 -13.01 6.33
CA THR A 38 0.72 -12.90 5.36
C THR A 38 0.49 -11.69 4.46
N LEU A 39 1.48 -10.81 4.39
CA LEU A 39 1.56 -9.79 3.36
C LEU A 39 2.27 -10.36 2.13
N ILE A 40 1.62 -10.22 0.98
CA ILE A 40 2.16 -10.64 -0.32
C ILE A 40 2.47 -9.36 -1.09
N ILE A 41 3.70 -9.26 -1.57
CA ILE A 41 4.20 -8.15 -2.37
C ILE A 41 4.33 -8.66 -3.80
N ALA A 42 3.83 -7.92 -4.78
CA ALA A 42 4.03 -8.24 -6.19
C ALA A 42 4.53 -7.03 -6.97
N ASP A 43 5.61 -7.22 -7.70
CA ASP A 43 6.18 -6.20 -8.60
C ASP A 43 5.49 -6.26 -9.96
N THR A 44 5.08 -5.11 -10.46
CA THR A 44 4.46 -4.97 -11.79
C THR A 44 5.45 -5.10 -12.95
N GLY A 45 6.76 -4.97 -12.70
CA GLY A 45 7.77 -4.80 -13.75
C GLY A 45 7.80 -3.40 -14.40
N VAL A 46 6.90 -2.51 -13.97
CA VAL A 46 6.85 -1.12 -14.43
C VAL A 46 7.50 -0.23 -13.40
N HIS A 47 8.51 0.53 -13.81
CA HIS A 47 9.18 1.47 -12.89
C HIS A 47 8.19 2.48 -12.31
N GLY A 48 8.07 2.49 -10.98
CA GLY A 48 7.28 3.48 -10.27
C GLY A 48 7.84 4.90 -10.48
N GLN A 49 6.95 5.85 -10.73
CA GLN A 49 7.30 7.24 -11.00
C GLN A 49 6.79 8.17 -9.88
N THR A 50 7.38 8.04 -8.68
CA THR A 50 6.95 8.82 -7.50
C THR A 50 6.88 10.33 -7.77
N GLY A 51 7.83 10.89 -8.52
CA GLY A 51 7.82 12.31 -8.88
C GLY A 51 6.59 12.69 -9.72
N LEU A 52 6.19 11.83 -10.66
CA LEU A 52 5.00 12.03 -11.48
C LEU A 52 3.74 11.91 -10.62
N ALA A 53 3.62 10.89 -9.78
CA ALA A 53 2.49 10.73 -8.88
C ALA A 53 2.27 11.95 -7.99
N VAL A 54 3.35 12.47 -7.38
CA VAL A 54 3.29 13.69 -6.56
C VAL A 54 2.85 14.91 -7.37
N SER A 55 3.34 15.07 -8.62
CA SER A 55 2.95 16.21 -9.47
C SER A 55 1.49 16.13 -9.88
N VAL A 56 0.98 14.94 -10.24
CA VAL A 56 -0.43 14.73 -10.60
C VAL A 56 -1.36 15.13 -9.45
N VAL A 57 -1.09 14.63 -8.23
CA VAL A 57 -1.93 14.97 -7.06
C VAL A 57 -1.85 16.46 -6.72
N ARG A 58 -0.67 17.08 -6.86
CA ARG A 58 -0.52 18.53 -6.64
C ARG A 58 -1.31 19.33 -7.64
N GLU A 59 -1.23 19.00 -8.93
CA GLU A 59 -1.98 19.68 -9.99
C GLU A 59 -3.50 19.56 -9.77
N GLN A 60 -3.99 18.38 -9.40
CA GLN A 60 -5.39 18.18 -9.04
C GLN A 60 -5.78 19.04 -7.82
N LEU A 61 -4.93 19.09 -6.80
CA LEU A 61 -5.20 19.87 -5.59
C LEU A 61 -5.25 21.37 -5.88
N ASP A 62 -4.42 21.85 -6.81
CA ASP A 62 -4.37 23.27 -7.21
C ASP A 62 -5.56 23.64 -8.10
N ASN A 63 -6.00 22.74 -9.00
CA ASN A 63 -7.06 23.01 -9.97
C ASN A 63 -8.46 22.63 -9.47
N GLU A 64 -8.58 21.53 -8.70
CA GLU A 64 -9.84 20.93 -8.24
C GLU A 64 -9.78 20.57 -6.74
N PRO A 65 -9.51 21.55 -5.84
CA PRO A 65 -9.30 21.25 -4.41
C PRO A 65 -10.51 20.58 -3.73
N GLU A 66 -11.73 20.96 -4.11
CA GLU A 66 -12.97 20.42 -3.54
C GLU A 66 -13.19 18.93 -3.89
N ALA A 67 -12.74 18.50 -5.07
CA ALA A 67 -12.80 17.10 -5.48
C ALA A 67 -11.63 16.29 -4.90
N THR A 68 -10.45 16.88 -4.77
CA THR A 68 -9.20 16.17 -4.43
C THR A 68 -9.00 16.01 -2.93
N ARG A 69 -9.27 17.07 -2.12
CA ARG A 69 -9.07 17.02 -0.65
C ARG A 69 -9.77 15.87 0.04
N PRO A 70 -11.04 15.54 -0.25
CA PRO A 70 -11.73 14.44 0.42
C PRO A 70 -11.00 13.11 0.30
N HIS A 71 -10.35 12.84 -0.83
CA HIS A 71 -9.56 11.61 -1.02
C HIS A 71 -8.30 11.61 -0.17
N ILE A 72 -7.60 12.75 -0.06
CA ILE A 72 -6.40 12.88 0.77
C ILE A 72 -6.76 12.74 2.25
N ASP A 73 -7.83 13.40 2.69
CA ASP A 73 -8.29 13.34 4.08
C ASP A 73 -8.76 11.92 4.47
N ALA A 74 -9.47 11.23 3.57
CA ALA A 74 -9.87 9.84 3.74
C ALA A 74 -8.65 8.91 3.87
N LEU A 75 -7.62 9.06 3.03
CA LEU A 75 -6.38 8.29 3.14
C LEU A 75 -5.68 8.54 4.48
N GLY A 76 -5.67 9.79 4.96
CA GLY A 76 -5.15 10.13 6.28
C GLY A 76 -5.92 9.48 7.42
N GLN A 77 -7.26 9.37 7.31
CA GLN A 77 -8.10 8.68 8.28
C GLN A 77 -7.87 7.16 8.25
N ILE A 78 -7.88 6.57 7.05
CA ILE A 78 -7.61 5.14 6.84
C ILE A 78 -6.23 4.76 7.43
N ALA A 79 -5.21 5.60 7.26
CA ALA A 79 -3.90 5.32 7.84
C ALA A 79 -3.94 5.25 9.37
N ARG A 80 -4.70 6.13 10.05
CA ARG A 80 -4.89 6.08 11.51
C ARG A 80 -5.62 4.82 11.96
N GLU A 81 -6.70 4.46 11.28
CA GLU A 81 -7.48 3.26 11.56
C GLU A 81 -6.66 1.98 11.32
N THR A 82 -5.89 1.93 10.25
CA THR A 82 -4.95 0.83 9.96
C THR A 82 -3.90 0.65 11.06
N ARG A 83 -3.42 1.74 11.70
CA ARG A 83 -2.53 1.65 12.86
C ARG A 83 -3.18 0.90 14.02
N GLU A 84 -4.47 1.13 14.24
CA GLU A 84 -5.26 0.45 15.28
C GLU A 84 -5.52 -1.02 14.91
N ASP A 85 -5.87 -1.31 13.65
CA ASP A 85 -6.07 -2.68 13.16
C ASP A 85 -4.80 -3.52 13.36
N LEU A 86 -3.63 -2.98 13.00
CA LEU A 86 -2.34 -3.64 13.18
C LEU A 86 -2.00 -3.90 14.65
N ALA A 87 -2.35 -2.99 15.55
CA ALA A 87 -2.10 -3.14 16.98
C ALA A 87 -3.04 -4.17 17.64
N ASN A 88 -4.25 -4.34 17.10
CA ASN A 88 -5.31 -5.20 17.66
C ASN A 88 -5.50 -6.53 16.91
N ASP A 89 -4.67 -6.83 15.90
CA ASP A 89 -4.82 -8.03 15.05
C ASP A 89 -6.17 -8.11 14.30
N ASP A 90 -6.77 -6.95 13.97
CA ASP A 90 -8.00 -6.91 13.20
C ASP A 90 -7.71 -7.01 11.69
N ILE A 91 -7.33 -8.22 11.28
CA ILE A 91 -6.96 -8.52 9.89
C ILE A 91 -8.11 -8.25 8.89
N GLN A 92 -9.38 -8.39 9.34
CA GLN A 92 -10.54 -8.16 8.48
C GLN A 92 -10.74 -6.66 8.22
N SER A 93 -10.61 -5.82 9.23
CA SER A 93 -10.63 -4.35 9.08
C SER A 93 -9.46 -3.87 8.24
N LEU A 94 -8.26 -4.38 8.52
CA LEU A 94 -7.05 -4.07 7.74
C LEU A 94 -7.26 -4.33 6.24
N GLY A 95 -7.84 -5.49 5.88
CA GLY A 95 -8.13 -5.82 4.48
C GLY A 95 -9.12 -4.84 3.85
N ARG A 96 -10.20 -4.48 4.55
CA ARG A 96 -11.16 -3.48 4.08
C ARG A 96 -10.47 -2.12 3.86
N HIS A 97 -9.71 -1.65 4.84
CA HIS A 97 -8.98 -0.39 4.75
C HIS A 97 -7.95 -0.37 3.61
N MET A 98 -7.32 -1.50 3.28
CA MET A 98 -6.46 -1.61 2.09
C MET A 98 -7.25 -1.38 0.80
N ASN A 99 -8.43 -1.99 0.64
CA ASN A 99 -9.27 -1.81 -0.54
C ASN A 99 -9.83 -0.38 -0.64
N ASP A 100 -10.25 0.20 0.47
CA ASP A 100 -10.73 1.58 0.53
C ASP A 100 -9.62 2.57 0.15
N ALA A 101 -8.42 2.37 0.71
CA ALA A 101 -7.25 3.16 0.33
C ALA A 101 -6.94 3.06 -1.17
N GLN A 102 -7.03 1.86 -1.77
CA GLN A 102 -6.82 1.68 -3.21
C GLN A 102 -7.83 2.48 -4.02
N SER A 103 -9.09 2.50 -3.61
CA SER A 103 -10.13 3.28 -4.29
C SER A 103 -9.82 4.78 -4.30
N HIS A 104 -9.36 5.33 -3.18
CA HIS A 104 -8.94 6.74 -3.10
C HIS A 104 -7.66 7.03 -3.89
N LEU A 105 -6.67 6.12 -3.86
CA LEU A 105 -5.44 6.24 -4.64
C LEU A 105 -5.72 6.21 -6.16
N SER A 106 -6.64 5.35 -6.60
CA SER A 106 -7.07 5.31 -7.99
C SER A 106 -7.80 6.60 -8.40
N ALA A 107 -8.65 7.15 -7.54
CA ALA A 107 -9.34 8.43 -7.78
C ALA A 107 -8.35 9.60 -7.88
N LEU A 108 -7.24 9.56 -7.14
CA LEU A 108 -6.14 10.53 -7.24
C LEU A 108 -5.24 10.32 -8.46
N GLY A 109 -5.51 9.32 -9.32
CA GLY A 109 -4.76 9.06 -10.54
C GLY A 109 -3.33 8.54 -10.32
N VAL A 110 -3.03 8.00 -9.14
CA VAL A 110 -1.70 7.45 -8.83
C VAL A 110 -1.61 5.94 -9.01
N SER A 111 -2.68 5.28 -9.48
CA SER A 111 -2.62 3.88 -9.90
C SER A 111 -2.05 3.74 -11.31
N HIS A 112 -1.94 2.51 -11.79
CA HIS A 112 -1.45 2.16 -13.12
C HIS A 112 -2.21 0.91 -13.59
N PRO A 113 -2.54 0.75 -14.89
CA PRO A 113 -3.29 -0.42 -15.39
C PRO A 113 -2.72 -1.76 -14.94
N LYS A 114 -1.38 -1.87 -14.87
CA LYS A 114 -0.73 -3.10 -14.39
C LYS A 114 -0.90 -3.32 -12.88
N LEU A 115 -0.92 -2.26 -12.09
CA LEU A 115 -1.26 -2.34 -10.66
C LEU A 115 -2.72 -2.79 -10.49
N ASP A 116 -3.64 -2.18 -11.23
CA ASP A 116 -5.07 -2.51 -11.15
C ASP A 116 -5.33 -3.97 -11.56
N GLU A 117 -4.62 -4.47 -12.57
CA GLU A 117 -4.69 -5.89 -12.99
C GLU A 117 -4.25 -6.83 -11.86
N LEU A 118 -3.09 -6.57 -11.23
CA LEU A 118 -2.58 -7.41 -10.15
C LEU A 118 -3.46 -7.32 -8.90
N ILE A 119 -3.93 -6.12 -8.53
CA ILE A 119 -4.83 -5.91 -7.38
C ILE A 119 -6.15 -6.65 -7.58
N ASN A 120 -6.74 -6.57 -8.78
CA ASN A 120 -7.95 -7.30 -9.11
C ASN A 120 -7.73 -8.82 -9.05
N ALA A 121 -6.61 -9.32 -9.59
CA ALA A 121 -6.26 -10.74 -9.53
C ALA A 121 -6.14 -11.24 -8.08
N ALA A 122 -5.45 -10.49 -7.22
CA ALA A 122 -5.32 -10.82 -5.80
C ALA A 122 -6.68 -10.87 -5.08
N ASN A 123 -7.53 -9.86 -5.28
CA ASN A 123 -8.86 -9.79 -4.66
C ASN A 123 -9.77 -10.93 -5.15
N GLN A 124 -9.76 -11.26 -6.44
CA GLN A 124 -10.51 -12.38 -6.99
C GLN A 124 -10.02 -13.75 -6.49
N ALA A 125 -8.73 -13.86 -6.16
CA ALA A 125 -8.13 -15.04 -5.56
C ALA A 125 -8.37 -15.16 -4.05
N GLY A 126 -9.06 -14.22 -3.42
CA GLY A 126 -9.45 -14.25 -2.02
C GLY A 126 -8.55 -13.48 -1.06
N ALA A 127 -7.79 -12.51 -1.55
CA ALA A 127 -7.12 -11.55 -0.66
C ALA A 127 -8.17 -10.79 0.17
N LEU A 128 -7.90 -10.58 1.46
CA LEU A 128 -8.75 -9.76 2.33
C LEU A 128 -8.76 -8.30 1.88
N GLY A 129 -7.66 -7.85 1.31
CA GLY A 129 -7.51 -6.55 0.69
C GLY A 129 -6.22 -6.48 -0.11
N ALA A 130 -6.20 -5.58 -1.11
CA ALA A 130 -5.04 -5.35 -1.94
C ALA A 130 -4.95 -3.89 -2.37
N LYS A 131 -3.73 -3.34 -2.43
CA LYS A 131 -3.49 -1.97 -2.81
C LYS A 131 -2.07 -1.76 -3.35
N LEU A 132 -1.89 -0.70 -4.12
CA LEU A 132 -0.55 -0.25 -4.48
C LEU A 132 0.29 0.13 -3.25
N THR A 133 1.59 -0.01 -3.34
CA THR A 133 2.55 0.45 -2.34
C THR A 133 3.65 1.30 -2.98
N GLY A 134 4.26 2.18 -2.17
CA GLY A 134 5.21 3.17 -2.68
C GLY A 134 4.54 4.37 -3.32
N GLY A 135 5.21 4.97 -4.30
CA GLY A 135 4.73 6.22 -4.94
C GLY A 135 3.59 6.05 -5.94
N GLY A 136 3.34 4.83 -6.42
CA GLY A 136 2.37 4.57 -7.47
C GLY A 136 2.89 4.83 -8.89
N VAL A 137 1.99 4.86 -9.87
CA VAL A 137 2.29 4.96 -11.31
C VAL A 137 3.27 3.86 -11.75
N GLY A 138 3.00 2.62 -11.36
CA GLY A 138 3.88 1.45 -11.46
C GLY A 138 4.43 1.02 -10.10
N GLY A 139 5.51 0.25 -10.09
CA GLY A 139 6.11 -0.31 -8.89
C GLY A 139 5.39 -1.55 -8.39
N ALA A 140 5.15 -1.65 -7.10
CA ALA A 140 4.62 -2.84 -6.46
C ALA A 140 3.23 -2.64 -5.84
N MET A 141 2.57 -3.76 -5.57
CA MET A 141 1.34 -3.83 -4.79
C MET A 141 1.51 -4.71 -3.55
N LEU A 142 0.61 -4.55 -2.59
CA LEU A 142 0.45 -5.41 -1.42
C LEU A 142 -0.90 -6.11 -1.46
N ALA A 143 -0.93 -7.39 -1.11
CA ALA A 143 -2.15 -8.13 -0.81
C ALA A 143 -2.05 -8.77 0.58
N LEU A 144 -3.18 -8.92 1.26
CA LEU A 144 -3.28 -9.48 2.60
C LEU A 144 -3.99 -10.84 2.53
N ALA A 145 -3.34 -11.87 3.04
CA ALA A 145 -3.86 -13.23 3.13
C ALA A 145 -3.95 -13.69 4.59
N GLN A 146 -5.01 -14.43 4.93
CA GLN A 146 -5.22 -14.94 6.28
C GLN A 146 -4.64 -16.35 6.48
N SER A 147 -4.81 -17.23 5.50
CA SER A 147 -4.37 -18.63 5.57
C SER A 147 -3.28 -18.96 4.55
N ASP A 148 -2.54 -20.04 4.79
CA ASP A 148 -1.54 -20.53 3.84
C ASP A 148 -2.17 -20.95 2.50
N GLU A 149 -3.41 -21.41 2.51
CA GLU A 149 -4.15 -21.74 1.29
C GLU A 149 -4.47 -20.49 0.48
N ASP A 150 -4.88 -19.41 1.14
CA ASP A 150 -5.10 -18.11 0.47
C ASP A 150 -3.80 -17.58 -0.13
N VAL A 151 -2.69 -17.67 0.61
CA VAL A 151 -1.36 -17.28 0.11
C VAL A 151 -1.03 -17.97 -1.20
N GLN A 152 -1.21 -19.29 -1.29
CA GLN A 152 -0.91 -20.03 -2.50
C GLN A 152 -1.80 -19.63 -3.67
N ARG A 153 -3.11 -19.46 -3.44
CA ARG A 153 -4.04 -19.04 -4.49
C ARG A 153 -3.72 -17.63 -5.01
N ILE A 154 -3.41 -16.70 -4.09
CA ILE A 154 -3.10 -15.32 -4.44
C ILE A 154 -1.77 -15.24 -5.22
N ILE A 155 -0.72 -15.96 -4.80
CA ILE A 155 0.55 -16.00 -5.51
C ILE A 155 0.34 -16.51 -6.94
N GLN A 156 -0.36 -17.65 -7.11
CA GLN A 156 -0.64 -18.20 -8.43
C GLN A 156 -1.42 -17.23 -9.31
N ALA A 157 -2.40 -16.50 -8.76
CA ALA A 157 -3.17 -15.50 -9.49
C ALA A 157 -2.31 -14.30 -9.92
N LEU A 158 -1.42 -13.82 -9.05
CA LEU A 158 -0.50 -12.73 -9.35
C LEU A 158 0.51 -13.11 -10.43
N GLU A 159 1.08 -14.31 -10.36
CA GLU A 159 1.98 -14.85 -11.38
C GLU A 159 1.26 -15.02 -12.73
N ALA A 160 0.03 -15.57 -12.73
CA ALA A 160 -0.79 -15.71 -13.93
C ALA A 160 -1.19 -14.36 -14.54
N ALA A 161 -1.39 -13.32 -13.71
CA ALA A 161 -1.63 -11.95 -14.16
C ALA A 161 -0.33 -11.23 -14.59
N GLY A 162 0.82 -11.93 -14.57
CA GLY A 162 2.10 -11.44 -15.07
C GLY A 162 2.82 -10.49 -14.13
N ALA A 163 2.75 -10.71 -12.83
CA ALA A 163 3.67 -10.10 -11.88
C ALA A 163 5.10 -10.47 -12.24
N GLN A 164 6.03 -9.53 -12.16
CA GLN A 164 7.44 -9.79 -12.46
C GLN A 164 8.10 -10.62 -11.37
N GLU A 165 7.82 -10.29 -10.12
CA GLU A 165 8.28 -11.02 -8.94
C GLU A 165 7.20 -10.99 -7.87
N VAL A 166 7.11 -12.03 -7.05
CA VAL A 166 6.15 -12.13 -5.94
C VAL A 166 6.87 -12.62 -4.70
N TRP A 167 6.68 -11.94 -3.58
CA TRP A 167 7.21 -12.31 -2.26
C TRP A 167 6.08 -12.41 -1.24
N ALA A 168 6.23 -13.29 -0.27
CA ALA A 168 5.30 -13.41 0.83
C ALA A 168 6.04 -13.28 2.17
N GLN A 169 5.51 -12.43 3.04
CA GLN A 169 6.03 -12.20 4.39
C GLN A 169 4.96 -12.56 5.41
N ARG A 170 5.21 -13.63 6.18
CA ARG A 170 4.32 -14.06 7.27
C ARG A 170 4.55 -13.24 8.52
N TYR A 171 3.47 -12.94 9.24
CA TYR A 171 3.45 -12.32 10.56
C TYR A 171 2.60 -13.17 11.53
N PRO A 172 2.99 -13.31 12.82
CA PRO A 172 4.30 -12.89 13.31
C PRO A 172 5.43 -13.64 12.62
N GLN A 173 6.60 -13.03 12.57
CA GLN A 173 7.81 -13.74 12.16
C GLN A 173 8.11 -14.79 13.23
N MET A 174 8.22 -16.07 12.83
CA MET A 174 8.66 -17.16 13.72
C MET A 174 10.18 -17.17 13.81
#